data_32d3d582f46e978905f460ea8f1d7866
#
_entry.id   32d3d582f46e978905f460ea8f1d7866
#
_cell.length_a   1.000
_cell.length_b   1.000
_cell.length_c   1.000
_cell.angle_alpha   90.00
_cell.angle_beta   90.00
_cell.angle_gamma   90.00
#
_symmetry.space_group_name_H-M   'P 1'
#
loop_
_entity.id
_entity.type
_entity.pdbx_description
1 polymer ?
#
loop_
_entity_poly.entity_id
_entity_poly.type
_entity_poly.pdbx_seq_one_letter_code
_entity_poly.pdbx_strand_id
1 'polypeptide(L)'
;MSFHVFDQNEQFTNFIVAIVAIPITIIVVFLRVLSTVRAGKGVGLENWFAVLALVAFLFYASIDLWIICTLNGRTIRQLEVFPSETVVAIYKAAYVVNVAAPLNQTFAKLCLLALYHRLFSISRWFVRWVYAVGGAQISWCIAIICFRLFLCRPLTDAWNPFTKGKCLDSQIVLAWGDSINSLLDFIMVGMAIWVVVGLRLSTAAKIRISFLFALGGFAGVIGIIKIGEAWGTIGTNIRNSTWNMAQQATSIVCCCVPIYNSLLSAIKGKRQAALAARRRVESWSPPITGNGTRTESEVMGESWLPLDEASQRGLMWDANTRAGMGKGGDSQRG
;
A
#
# COMPACT_ATOMS: atom_id res chain seq x y z
N MET A 1 -34.79 -16.17 -3.25
CA MET A 1 -34.06 -15.96 -1.99
C MET A 1 -34.21 -14.50 -1.65
N SER A 2 -34.92 -14.14 -0.60
CA SER A 2 -35.01 -12.77 -0.11
C SER A 2 -33.69 -12.41 0.58
N PHE A 3 -33.10 -11.27 0.21
CA PHE A 3 -31.81 -10.83 0.71
C PHE A 3 -32.06 -9.98 1.97
N HIS A 4 -31.85 -10.57 3.15
CA HIS A 4 -32.15 -9.97 4.45
C HIS A 4 -30.91 -9.37 5.15
N VAL A 5 -29.77 -9.24 4.46
CA VAL A 5 -28.52 -8.65 5.01
C VAL A 5 -28.75 -7.21 5.50
N PHE A 6 -29.75 -6.51 4.95
CA PHE A 6 -30.09 -5.13 5.32
C PHE A 6 -30.84 -4.99 6.65
N ASP A 7 -31.34 -6.08 7.22
CA ASP A 7 -32.12 -6.04 8.45
C ASP A 7 -31.24 -5.93 9.71
N GLN A 8 -29.93 -6.23 9.57
CA GLN A 8 -28.95 -6.10 10.66
C GLN A 8 -27.90 -5.04 10.35
N ASN A 9 -27.90 -3.97 11.14
CA ASN A 9 -26.97 -2.82 10.97
C ASN A 9 -25.49 -3.23 10.90
N GLU A 10 -25.06 -4.24 11.65
CA GLU A 10 -23.66 -4.68 11.66
C GLU A 10 -23.26 -5.40 10.37
N GLN A 11 -24.12 -6.27 9.84
CA GLN A 11 -23.87 -6.97 8.57
C GLN A 11 -23.92 -6.00 7.39
N PHE A 12 -24.89 -5.09 7.41
CA PHE A 12 -25.03 -4.04 6.40
C PHE A 12 -23.79 -3.14 6.37
N THR A 13 -23.31 -2.69 7.53
CA THR A 13 -22.11 -1.86 7.62
C THR A 13 -20.89 -2.59 7.07
N ASN A 14 -20.69 -3.87 7.44
CA ASN A 14 -19.57 -4.65 6.95
C ASN A 14 -19.64 -4.86 5.43
N PHE A 15 -20.82 -5.14 4.92
CA PHE A 15 -21.06 -5.29 3.47
C PHE A 15 -20.74 -4.02 2.69
N ILE A 16 -21.18 -2.84 3.17
CA ILE A 16 -20.84 -1.55 2.55
C ILE A 16 -19.33 -1.31 2.59
N VAL A 17 -18.69 -1.52 3.75
CA VAL A 17 -17.24 -1.33 3.89
C VAL A 17 -16.48 -2.22 2.93
N ALA A 18 -16.90 -3.47 2.73
CA ALA A 18 -16.29 -4.39 1.78
C ALA A 18 -16.44 -3.90 0.32
N ILE A 19 -17.67 -3.54 -0.09
CA ILE A 19 -17.95 -3.06 -1.46
C ILE A 19 -17.16 -1.79 -1.79
N VAL A 20 -16.97 -0.90 -0.82
CA VAL A 20 -16.21 0.35 -1.01
C VAL A 20 -14.70 0.09 -0.96
N ALA A 21 -14.24 -0.73 -0.02
CA ALA A 21 -12.82 -0.97 0.19
C ALA A 21 -12.16 -1.76 -0.95
N ILE A 22 -12.86 -2.77 -1.51
CA ILE A 22 -12.32 -3.61 -2.59
C ILE A 22 -11.94 -2.78 -3.82
N PRO A 23 -12.83 -2.00 -4.47
CA PRO A 23 -12.46 -1.23 -5.65
C PRO A 23 -11.41 -0.14 -5.34
N ILE A 24 -11.50 0.51 -4.18
CA ILE A 24 -10.52 1.53 -3.78
C ILE A 24 -9.12 0.92 -3.69
N THR A 25 -8.95 -0.21 -3.02
CA THR A 25 -7.64 -0.85 -2.85
C THR A 25 -7.08 -1.36 -4.18
N ILE A 26 -7.92 -1.94 -5.05
CA ILE A 26 -7.51 -2.37 -6.40
C ILE A 26 -7.02 -1.17 -7.21
N ILE A 27 -7.81 -0.09 -7.29
CA ILE A 27 -7.47 1.11 -8.06
C ILE A 27 -6.16 1.71 -7.54
N VAL A 28 -6.02 1.84 -6.22
CA VAL A 28 -4.87 2.44 -5.58
C VAL A 28 -3.59 1.63 -5.86
N VAL A 29 -3.62 0.30 -5.73
CA VAL A 29 -2.44 -0.52 -6.03
C VAL A 29 -2.15 -0.56 -7.53
N PHE A 30 -3.18 -0.64 -8.38
CA PHE A 30 -3.01 -0.59 -9.82
C PHE A 30 -2.33 0.72 -10.27
N LEU A 31 -2.82 1.86 -9.79
CA LEU A 31 -2.21 3.17 -10.08
C LEU A 31 -0.76 3.25 -9.56
N ARG A 32 -0.46 2.64 -8.41
CA ARG A 32 0.90 2.55 -7.88
C ARG A 32 1.83 1.81 -8.84
N VAL A 33 1.44 0.61 -9.27
CA VAL A 33 2.25 -0.21 -10.19
C VAL A 33 2.40 0.51 -11.53
N LEU A 34 1.30 1.03 -12.08
CA LEU A 34 1.31 1.80 -13.33
C LEU A 34 2.24 3.01 -13.27
N SER A 35 2.24 3.74 -12.16
CA SER A 35 3.09 4.90 -11.95
C SER A 35 4.57 4.54 -11.90
N THR A 36 4.91 3.40 -11.32
CA THR A 36 6.30 2.91 -11.23
C THR A 36 6.81 2.48 -12.61
N VAL A 37 5.99 1.74 -13.36
CA VAL A 37 6.33 1.28 -14.71
C VAL A 37 6.51 2.47 -15.66
N ARG A 38 5.59 3.45 -15.65
CA ARG A 38 5.68 4.66 -16.49
C ARG A 38 6.86 5.56 -16.13
N ALA A 39 7.33 5.51 -14.89
CA ALA A 39 8.51 6.27 -14.48
C ALA A 39 9.84 5.63 -14.93
N GLY A 40 9.81 4.50 -15.64
CA GLY A 40 11.01 3.77 -16.08
C GLY A 40 11.87 3.23 -14.93
N LYS A 41 11.33 3.23 -13.71
CA LYS A 41 12.02 2.70 -12.53
C LYS A 41 11.70 1.22 -12.42
N GLY A 42 12.72 0.38 -12.23
CA GLY A 42 12.52 -1.04 -12.00
C GLY A 42 11.51 -1.30 -10.86
N VAL A 43 10.75 -2.38 -10.98
CA VAL A 43 9.77 -2.78 -9.95
C VAL A 43 10.55 -3.20 -8.70
N GLY A 44 10.59 -2.31 -7.70
CA GLY A 44 11.27 -2.56 -6.43
C GLY A 44 10.45 -3.47 -5.50
N LEU A 45 11.08 -3.92 -4.41
CA LEU A 45 10.46 -4.76 -3.39
C LEU A 45 9.18 -4.15 -2.80
N GLU A 46 9.12 -2.81 -2.73
CA GLU A 46 7.95 -2.08 -2.25
C GLU A 46 6.68 -2.32 -3.10
N ASN A 47 6.84 -2.59 -4.39
CA ASN A 47 5.70 -2.88 -5.26
C ASN A 47 5.23 -4.34 -5.10
N TRP A 48 6.16 -5.27 -4.93
CA TRP A 48 5.82 -6.67 -4.64
C TRP A 48 5.05 -6.79 -3.33
N PHE A 49 5.50 -6.11 -2.27
CA PHE A 49 4.77 -6.10 -1.01
C PHE A 49 3.38 -5.47 -1.12
N ALA A 50 3.21 -4.42 -1.94
CA ALA A 50 1.89 -3.82 -2.17
C ALA A 50 0.94 -4.79 -2.89
N VAL A 51 1.43 -5.54 -3.89
CA VAL A 51 0.63 -6.55 -4.60
C VAL A 51 0.29 -7.71 -3.67
N LEU A 52 1.24 -8.20 -2.87
CA LEU A 52 0.99 -9.26 -1.89
C LEU A 52 -0.03 -8.83 -0.84
N ALA A 53 0.05 -7.57 -0.37
CA ALA A 53 -0.96 -7.01 0.53
C ALA A 53 -2.34 -6.98 -0.10
N LEU A 54 -2.45 -6.57 -1.38
CA LEU A 54 -3.73 -6.58 -2.10
C LEU A 54 -4.29 -8.00 -2.25
N VAL A 55 -3.46 -8.98 -2.63
CA VAL A 55 -3.90 -10.38 -2.78
C VAL A 55 -4.40 -10.92 -1.45
N ALA A 56 -3.67 -10.69 -0.36
CA ALA A 56 -4.08 -11.11 0.99
C ALA A 56 -5.38 -10.40 1.43
N PHE A 57 -5.57 -9.13 1.07
CA PHE A 57 -6.79 -8.37 1.35
C PHE A 57 -7.99 -8.92 0.57
N LEU A 58 -7.83 -9.18 -0.73
CA LEU A 58 -8.90 -9.73 -1.56
C LEU A 58 -9.32 -11.13 -1.10
N PHE A 59 -8.36 -11.94 -0.70
CA PHE A 59 -8.63 -13.24 -0.09
C PHE A 59 -9.45 -13.09 1.20
N TYR A 60 -9.04 -12.19 2.10
CA TYR A 60 -9.79 -11.87 3.31
C TYR A 60 -11.21 -11.40 2.99
N ALA A 61 -11.34 -10.39 2.14
CA ALA A 61 -12.62 -9.75 1.81
C ALA A 61 -13.60 -10.71 1.13
N SER A 62 -13.11 -11.60 0.25
CA SER A 62 -13.97 -12.57 -0.44
C SER A 62 -14.57 -13.60 0.51
N ILE A 63 -13.78 -14.10 1.47
CA ILE A 63 -14.30 -15.05 2.48
C ILE A 63 -15.25 -14.34 3.44
N ASP A 64 -14.92 -13.13 3.87
CA ASP A 64 -15.77 -12.34 4.78
C ASP A 64 -17.12 -12.04 4.14
N LEU A 65 -17.15 -11.63 2.86
CA LEU A 65 -18.38 -11.45 2.10
C LEU A 65 -19.18 -12.76 1.96
N TRP A 66 -18.51 -13.88 1.73
CA TRP A 66 -19.17 -15.18 1.69
C TRP A 66 -19.85 -15.52 3.02
N ILE A 67 -19.19 -15.26 4.16
CA ILE A 67 -19.76 -15.45 5.50
C ILE A 67 -21.02 -14.58 5.67
N ILE A 68 -20.96 -13.29 5.32
CA ILE A 68 -22.08 -12.36 5.45
C ILE A 68 -23.27 -12.79 4.57
N CYS A 69 -23.02 -13.16 3.33
CA CYS A 69 -24.05 -13.64 2.41
C CYS A 69 -24.69 -14.95 2.90
N THR A 70 -23.91 -15.83 3.53
CA THR A 70 -24.42 -17.10 4.08
C THR A 70 -25.25 -16.86 5.33
N LEU A 71 -24.86 -15.93 6.21
CA LEU A 71 -25.63 -15.53 7.40
C LEU A 71 -26.97 -14.88 7.04
N ASN A 72 -27.02 -14.13 5.94
CA ASN A 72 -28.23 -13.51 5.37
C ASN A 72 -29.15 -12.85 6.41
N GLY A 73 -28.58 -11.93 7.21
CA GLY A 73 -29.33 -11.18 8.24
C GLY A 73 -29.52 -11.89 9.57
N ARG A 74 -29.05 -13.13 9.73
CA ARG A 74 -29.14 -13.88 10.98
C ARG A 74 -27.91 -13.64 11.85
N THR A 75 -28.14 -13.51 13.15
CA THR A 75 -27.05 -13.39 14.14
C THR A 75 -26.36 -14.74 14.36
N ILE A 76 -25.10 -14.71 14.76
CA ILE A 76 -24.34 -15.90 15.17
C ILE A 76 -25.06 -16.67 16.29
N ARG A 77 -25.85 -15.99 17.11
CA ARG A 77 -26.71 -16.62 18.15
C ARG A 77 -27.88 -17.42 17.60
N GLN A 78 -28.29 -17.17 16.36
CA GLN A 78 -29.38 -17.88 15.66
C GLN A 78 -28.86 -18.99 14.74
N LEU A 79 -27.60 -19.39 14.88
CA LEU A 79 -26.95 -20.45 14.11
C LEU A 79 -27.60 -21.83 14.33
N GLU A 80 -28.37 -22.02 15.41
CA GLU A 80 -29.15 -23.25 15.67
C GLU A 80 -30.17 -23.58 14.56
N VAL A 81 -30.55 -22.56 13.77
CA VAL A 81 -31.52 -22.73 12.65
C VAL A 81 -30.81 -23.29 11.39
N PHE A 82 -29.49 -23.27 11.34
CA PHE A 82 -28.72 -23.77 10.18
C PHE A 82 -28.36 -25.25 10.34
N PRO A 83 -28.22 -25.99 9.23
CA PRO A 83 -27.63 -27.32 9.25
C PRO A 83 -26.24 -27.27 9.90
N SER A 84 -25.89 -28.27 10.71
CA SER A 84 -24.63 -28.37 11.41
C SER A 84 -23.40 -28.20 10.49
N GLU A 85 -23.48 -28.71 9.26
CA GLU A 85 -22.42 -28.59 8.24
C GLU A 85 -22.18 -27.13 7.83
N THR A 86 -23.25 -26.34 7.66
CA THR A 86 -23.14 -24.92 7.32
C THR A 86 -22.53 -24.12 8.46
N VAL A 87 -22.90 -24.43 9.70
CA VAL A 87 -22.32 -23.81 10.89
C VAL A 87 -20.82 -24.08 10.96
N VAL A 88 -20.39 -25.32 10.82
CA VAL A 88 -18.97 -25.70 10.79
C VAL A 88 -18.24 -25.02 9.64
N ALA A 89 -18.85 -24.91 8.45
CA ALA A 89 -18.24 -24.21 7.31
C ALA A 89 -18.01 -22.70 7.60
N ILE A 90 -18.97 -22.01 8.23
CA ILE A 90 -18.84 -20.60 8.64
C ILE A 90 -17.69 -20.43 9.66
N TYR A 91 -17.65 -21.27 10.70
CA TYR A 91 -16.55 -21.22 11.69
C TYR A 91 -15.19 -21.52 11.09
N LYS A 92 -15.11 -22.48 10.16
CA LYS A 92 -13.90 -22.80 9.42
C LYS A 92 -13.43 -21.64 8.54
N ALA A 93 -14.35 -20.99 7.84
CA ALA A 93 -14.05 -19.79 7.05
C ALA A 93 -13.56 -18.64 7.93
N ALA A 94 -14.23 -18.38 9.06
CA ALA A 94 -13.82 -17.38 10.04
C ALA A 94 -12.44 -17.67 10.63
N TYR A 95 -12.10 -18.93 10.89
CA TYR A 95 -10.76 -19.35 11.34
C TYR A 95 -9.70 -19.03 10.27
N VAL A 96 -9.94 -19.40 9.01
CA VAL A 96 -9.02 -19.13 7.89
C VAL A 96 -8.78 -17.64 7.71
N VAL A 97 -9.83 -16.83 7.77
CA VAL A 97 -9.75 -15.36 7.68
C VAL A 97 -8.91 -14.78 8.82
N ASN A 98 -9.12 -15.26 10.04
CA ASN A 98 -8.35 -14.81 11.19
C ASN A 98 -6.86 -15.16 11.09
N VAL A 99 -6.49 -16.31 10.53
CA VAL A 99 -5.10 -16.70 10.27
C VAL A 99 -4.48 -15.86 9.15
N ALA A 100 -5.25 -15.52 8.12
CA ALA A 100 -4.75 -14.76 6.97
C ALA A 100 -4.62 -13.24 7.22
N ALA A 101 -5.42 -12.67 8.11
CA ALA A 101 -5.44 -11.22 8.38
C ALA A 101 -4.07 -10.62 8.75
N PRO A 102 -3.21 -11.23 9.59
CA PRO A 102 -1.88 -10.72 9.90
C PRO A 102 -0.95 -10.60 8.69
N LEU A 103 -1.13 -11.43 7.66
CA LEU A 103 -0.32 -11.38 6.45
C LEU A 103 -0.51 -10.07 5.69
N ASN A 104 -1.77 -9.65 5.50
CA ASN A 104 -2.06 -8.37 4.86
C ASN A 104 -1.42 -7.21 5.61
N GLN A 105 -1.62 -7.14 6.94
CA GLN A 105 -1.04 -6.11 7.80
C GLN A 105 0.48 -6.06 7.67
N THR A 106 1.12 -7.21 7.65
CA THR A 106 2.58 -7.33 7.53
C THR A 106 3.07 -6.87 6.17
N PHE A 107 2.45 -7.31 5.08
CA PHE A 107 2.86 -6.89 3.73
C PHE A 107 2.66 -5.39 3.51
N ALA A 108 1.57 -4.81 3.99
CA ALA A 108 1.33 -3.37 3.90
C ALA A 108 2.39 -2.56 4.67
N LYS A 109 2.76 -3.00 5.88
CA LYS A 109 3.80 -2.36 6.69
C LYS A 109 5.20 -2.54 6.09
N LEU A 110 5.53 -3.72 5.59
CA LEU A 110 6.80 -3.96 4.90
C LEU A 110 6.92 -3.13 3.61
N CYS A 111 5.81 -2.94 2.89
CA CYS A 111 5.76 -2.03 1.75
C CYS A 111 6.13 -0.60 2.15
N LEU A 112 5.57 -0.10 3.27
CA LEU A 112 5.87 1.24 3.78
C LEU A 112 7.32 1.36 4.26
N LEU A 113 7.83 0.35 4.98
CA LEU A 113 9.22 0.30 5.43
C LEU A 113 10.23 0.22 4.27
N ALA A 114 9.93 -0.56 3.23
CA ALA A 114 10.75 -0.61 2.02
C ALA A 114 10.79 0.76 1.32
N LEU A 115 9.68 1.49 1.32
CA LEU A 115 9.63 2.85 0.81
C LEU A 115 10.46 3.81 1.67
N TYR A 116 10.39 3.71 3.01
CA TYR A 116 11.23 4.50 3.92
C TYR A 116 12.71 4.22 3.70
N HIS A 117 13.09 2.96 3.56
CA HIS A 117 14.46 2.59 3.23
C HIS A 117 14.93 3.26 1.93
N ARG A 118 14.12 3.22 0.88
CA ARG A 118 14.46 3.82 -0.41
C ARG A 118 14.58 5.35 -0.34
N LEU A 119 13.73 6.00 0.45
CA LEU A 119 13.66 7.46 0.53
C LEU A 119 14.76 8.07 1.41
N PHE A 120 15.15 7.34 2.47
CA PHE A 120 16.02 7.83 3.53
C PHE A 120 17.28 6.98 3.73
N SER A 121 17.79 6.32 2.68
CA SER A 121 19.00 5.48 2.70
C SER A 121 20.27 6.23 3.11
N ILE A 122 20.26 7.57 3.11
CA ILE A 122 21.41 8.42 3.44
C ILE A 122 21.78 8.32 4.94
N SER A 123 20.80 8.11 5.83
CA SER A 123 21.03 8.02 7.27
C SER A 123 21.16 6.57 7.72
N ARG A 124 22.39 6.14 8.06
CA ARG A 124 22.66 4.77 8.56
C ARG A 124 21.86 4.43 9.83
N TRP A 125 21.62 5.40 10.71
CA TRP A 125 20.82 5.24 11.91
C TRP A 125 19.36 4.93 11.59
N PHE A 126 18.77 5.68 10.70
CA PHE A 126 17.38 5.48 10.27
C PHE A 126 17.19 4.12 9.59
N VAL A 127 18.12 3.72 8.73
CA VAL A 127 18.10 2.41 8.07
C VAL A 127 18.13 1.27 9.09
N ARG A 128 18.90 1.37 10.18
CA ARG A 128 18.89 0.37 11.27
C ARG A 128 17.52 0.26 11.92
N TRP A 129 16.85 1.39 12.20
CA TRP A 129 15.50 1.39 12.74
C TRP A 129 14.48 0.77 11.78
N VAL A 130 14.58 1.03 10.47
CA VAL A 130 13.73 0.39 9.45
C VAL A 130 13.86 -1.12 9.50
N TYR A 131 15.07 -1.66 9.58
CA TYR A 131 15.29 -3.10 9.70
C TYR A 131 14.82 -3.67 11.06
N ALA A 132 15.02 -2.95 12.14
CA ALA A 132 14.57 -3.40 13.47
C ALA A 132 13.05 -3.48 13.53
N VAL A 133 12.32 -2.46 13.04
CA VAL A 133 10.86 -2.46 13.00
C VAL A 133 10.32 -3.48 12.00
N GLY A 134 10.99 -3.66 10.86
CA GLY A 134 10.65 -4.71 9.89
C GLY A 134 10.82 -6.11 10.47
N GLY A 135 11.90 -6.37 11.18
CA GLY A 135 12.13 -7.62 11.91
C GLY A 135 11.08 -7.85 13.00
N ALA A 136 10.75 -6.82 13.79
CA ALA A 136 9.70 -6.89 14.81
C ALA A 136 8.33 -7.21 14.20
N GLN A 137 7.98 -6.60 13.06
CA GLN A 137 6.73 -6.86 12.35
C GLN A 137 6.65 -8.31 11.84
N ILE A 138 7.74 -8.83 11.28
CA ILE A 138 7.79 -10.23 10.81
C ILE A 138 7.68 -11.19 11.99
N SER A 139 8.40 -10.94 13.08
CA SER A 139 8.35 -11.74 14.30
C SER A 139 6.95 -11.74 14.91
N TRP A 140 6.28 -10.57 14.95
CA TRP A 140 4.89 -10.47 15.39
C TRP A 140 3.96 -11.30 14.50
N CYS A 141 4.12 -11.23 13.18
CA CYS A 141 3.30 -12.00 12.23
C CYS A 141 3.43 -13.50 12.46
N ILE A 142 4.66 -14.00 12.59
CA ILE A 142 4.92 -15.41 12.85
C ILE A 142 4.31 -15.82 14.19
N ALA A 143 4.55 -15.03 15.24
CA ALA A 143 4.04 -15.34 16.58
C ALA A 143 2.51 -15.42 16.59
N ILE A 144 1.81 -14.41 16.03
CA ILE A 144 0.33 -14.38 16.06
C ILE A 144 -0.28 -15.50 15.21
N ILE A 145 0.34 -15.86 14.08
CA ILE A 145 -0.09 -16.99 13.26
C ILE A 145 0.10 -18.30 14.03
N CYS A 146 1.25 -18.50 14.66
CA CYS A 146 1.49 -19.68 15.49
C CYS A 146 0.48 -19.77 16.64
N PHE A 147 0.23 -18.68 17.38
CA PHE A 147 -0.78 -18.66 18.45
C PHE A 147 -2.16 -19.04 17.92
N ARG A 148 -2.58 -18.54 16.78
CA ARG A 148 -3.89 -18.86 16.17
C ARG A 148 -3.97 -20.30 15.67
N LEU A 149 -2.88 -20.85 15.12
CA LEU A 149 -2.82 -22.25 14.70
C LEU A 149 -2.89 -23.22 15.88
N PHE A 150 -2.29 -22.86 17.02
CA PHE A 150 -2.25 -23.72 18.22
C PHE A 150 -3.24 -23.29 19.30
N LEU A 151 -4.29 -22.55 18.94
CA LEU A 151 -5.28 -22.00 19.87
C LEU A 151 -6.05 -23.11 20.62
N CYS A 152 -6.35 -24.24 19.94
CA CYS A 152 -7.14 -25.33 20.48
C CYS A 152 -6.37 -26.68 20.41
N ARG A 153 -6.64 -27.54 21.39
CA ARG A 153 -6.20 -28.94 21.37
C ARG A 153 -7.40 -29.87 21.61
N PRO A 154 -7.77 -30.69 20.63
CA PRO A 154 -7.27 -30.80 19.25
C PRO A 154 -7.61 -29.57 18.39
N LEU A 155 -6.90 -29.39 17.26
CA LEU A 155 -7.07 -28.24 16.35
C LEU A 155 -8.48 -28.18 15.74
N THR A 156 -9.12 -29.34 15.55
CA THR A 156 -10.48 -29.49 15.03
C THR A 156 -11.51 -28.68 15.80
N ASP A 157 -11.28 -28.47 17.11
CA ASP A 157 -12.19 -27.74 17.99
C ASP A 157 -12.14 -26.22 17.78
N ALA A 158 -11.14 -25.71 17.04
CA ALA A 158 -11.06 -24.31 16.69
C ALA A 158 -12.19 -23.85 15.75
N TRP A 159 -12.75 -24.78 14.94
CA TRP A 159 -13.83 -24.49 14.00
C TRP A 159 -15.09 -25.35 14.20
N ASN A 160 -15.08 -26.28 15.16
CA ASN A 160 -16.24 -27.11 15.46
C ASN A 160 -16.86 -26.70 16.81
N PRO A 161 -17.94 -25.92 16.83
CA PRO A 161 -18.57 -25.46 18.07
C PRO A 161 -19.28 -26.58 18.86
N PHE A 162 -19.43 -27.76 18.25
CA PHE A 162 -20.12 -28.90 18.85
C PHE A 162 -19.20 -29.80 19.69
N THR A 163 -17.88 -29.61 19.62
CA THR A 163 -16.87 -30.37 20.37
C THR A 163 -16.37 -29.55 21.56
N LYS A 164 -16.09 -30.20 22.69
CA LYS A 164 -15.59 -29.57 23.92
C LYS A 164 -14.11 -29.82 24.09
N GLY A 165 -13.28 -29.15 23.31
CA GLY A 165 -11.83 -29.18 23.49
C GLY A 165 -11.31 -28.11 24.47
N LYS A 166 -10.03 -28.20 24.79
CA LYS A 166 -9.34 -27.16 25.58
C LYS A 166 -8.78 -26.11 24.62
N CYS A 167 -9.49 -24.97 24.50
CA CYS A 167 -9.03 -23.81 23.75
C CYS A 167 -8.54 -22.72 24.68
N LEU A 168 -7.51 -21.98 24.26
CA LEU A 168 -7.18 -20.69 24.86
C LEU A 168 -8.30 -19.69 24.53
N ASP A 169 -8.47 -18.70 25.40
CA ASP A 169 -9.41 -17.62 25.14
C ASP A 169 -8.95 -16.82 23.93
N SER A 170 -9.71 -16.96 22.81
CA SER A 170 -9.40 -16.32 21.54
C SER A 170 -9.44 -14.80 21.64
N GLN A 171 -10.24 -14.23 22.54
CA GLN A 171 -10.37 -12.78 22.76
C GLN A 171 -9.09 -12.20 23.34
N ILE A 172 -8.48 -12.89 24.31
CA ILE A 172 -7.20 -12.47 24.90
C ILE A 172 -6.10 -12.46 23.84
N VAL A 173 -6.00 -13.53 23.04
CA VAL A 173 -4.99 -13.60 21.96
C VAL A 173 -5.18 -12.51 20.91
N LEU A 174 -6.43 -12.22 20.54
CA LEU A 174 -6.76 -11.12 19.63
C LEU A 174 -6.37 -9.77 20.21
N ALA A 175 -6.76 -9.49 21.47
CA ALA A 175 -6.48 -8.22 22.14
C ALA A 175 -4.97 -7.95 22.23
N TRP A 176 -4.18 -8.92 22.66
CA TRP A 176 -2.72 -8.79 22.70
C TRP A 176 -2.10 -8.64 21.32
N GLY A 177 -2.56 -9.43 20.34
CA GLY A 177 -2.08 -9.34 18.97
C GLY A 177 -2.35 -7.95 18.37
N ASP A 178 -3.55 -7.42 18.53
CA ASP A 178 -3.93 -6.10 18.03
C ASP A 178 -3.22 -4.96 18.79
N SER A 179 -2.96 -5.13 20.08
CA SER A 179 -2.20 -4.15 20.89
C SER A 179 -0.77 -3.98 20.38
N ILE A 180 -0.06 -5.09 20.15
CA ILE A 180 1.32 -5.06 19.62
C ILE A 180 1.32 -4.51 18.20
N ASN A 181 0.35 -4.90 17.36
CA ASN A 181 0.21 -4.39 16.00
C ASN A 181 0.01 -2.88 15.96
N SER A 182 -0.86 -2.34 16.85
CA SER A 182 -1.11 -0.90 16.97
C SER A 182 0.12 -0.15 17.49
N LEU A 183 0.85 -0.72 18.44
CA LEU A 183 2.11 -0.15 18.91
C LEU A 183 3.12 -0.01 17.77
N LEU A 184 3.26 -1.02 16.92
CA LEU A 184 4.12 -0.95 15.73
C LEU A 184 3.65 0.11 14.74
N ASP A 185 2.33 0.33 14.58
CA ASP A 185 1.81 1.43 13.76
C ASP A 185 2.25 2.80 14.31
N PHE A 186 2.15 3.02 15.63
CA PHE A 186 2.61 4.26 16.27
C PHE A 186 4.12 4.45 16.17
N ILE A 187 4.92 3.39 16.30
CA ILE A 187 6.38 3.46 16.10
C ILE A 187 6.71 3.91 14.67
N MET A 188 6.04 3.34 13.66
CA MET A 188 6.24 3.72 12.26
C MET A 188 5.85 5.17 12.01
N VAL A 189 4.78 5.63 12.62
CA VAL A 189 4.37 7.04 12.61
C VAL A 189 5.44 7.91 13.27
N GLY A 190 5.93 7.56 14.43
CA GLY A 190 7.00 8.27 15.13
C GLY A 190 8.30 8.36 14.31
N MET A 191 8.69 7.28 13.63
CA MET A 191 9.84 7.28 12.71
C MET A 191 9.66 8.28 11.57
N ALA A 192 8.47 8.35 10.99
CA ALA A 192 8.18 9.29 9.93
C ALA A 192 8.21 10.74 10.44
N ILE A 193 7.68 11.04 11.65
CA ILE A 193 7.78 12.36 12.30
C ILE A 193 9.23 12.77 12.49
N TRP A 194 10.02 11.89 13.08
CA TRP A 194 11.42 12.18 13.36
C TRP A 194 12.20 12.60 12.11
N VAL A 195 11.95 11.92 10.98
CA VAL A 195 12.55 12.29 9.69
C VAL A 195 12.09 13.66 9.21
N VAL A 196 10.78 13.98 9.36
CA VAL A 196 10.23 15.27 8.89
C VAL A 196 10.77 16.44 9.69
N VAL A 197 10.88 16.28 11.01
CA VAL A 197 11.38 17.32 11.90
C VAL A 197 12.89 17.52 11.73
N GLY A 198 13.65 16.43 11.53
CA GLY A 198 15.10 16.47 11.37
C GLY A 198 15.58 16.96 10.00
N LEU A 199 14.73 16.99 8.98
CA LEU A 199 15.11 17.37 7.62
C LEU A 199 14.47 18.71 7.25
N ARG A 200 15.24 19.65 6.70
CA ARG A 200 14.71 20.90 6.12
C ARG A 200 13.99 20.60 4.80
N LEU A 201 12.77 20.06 4.91
CA LEU A 201 11.96 19.69 3.76
C LEU A 201 11.14 20.87 3.24
N SER A 202 10.88 20.86 1.93
CA SER A 202 9.92 21.81 1.32
C SER A 202 8.53 21.62 1.91
N THR A 203 7.71 22.68 1.95
CA THR A 203 6.32 22.67 2.47
C THR A 203 5.48 21.55 1.84
N ALA A 204 5.66 21.30 0.54
CA ALA A 204 4.99 20.22 -0.17
C ALA A 204 5.38 18.81 0.34
N ALA A 205 6.63 18.61 0.75
CA ALA A 205 7.07 17.36 1.36
C ALA A 205 6.50 17.19 2.77
N LYS A 206 6.42 18.27 3.56
CA LYS A 206 5.79 18.26 4.89
C LYS A 206 4.32 17.85 4.82
N ILE A 207 3.53 18.44 3.93
CA ILE A 207 2.11 18.11 3.75
C ILE A 207 1.93 16.63 3.40
N ARG A 208 2.77 16.08 2.51
CA ARG A 208 2.70 14.67 2.11
C ARG A 208 2.91 13.72 3.28
N ILE A 209 3.88 14.02 4.10
CA ILE A 209 4.23 13.19 5.24
C ILE A 209 3.18 13.35 6.33
N SER A 210 2.64 14.56 6.55
CA SER A 210 1.50 14.79 7.45
C SER A 210 0.27 13.98 7.07
N PHE A 211 0.00 13.81 5.77
CA PHE A 211 -1.10 12.97 5.31
C PHE A 211 -0.86 11.48 5.60
N LEU A 212 0.37 10.99 5.43
CA LEU A 212 0.75 9.63 5.85
C LEU A 212 0.58 9.43 7.35
N PHE A 213 0.87 10.46 8.13
CA PHE A 213 0.64 10.49 9.56
C PHE A 213 -0.83 10.33 9.93
N ALA A 214 -1.68 11.13 9.28
CA ALA A 214 -3.11 11.05 9.52
C ALA A 214 -3.65 9.65 9.23
N LEU A 215 -3.23 9.02 8.11
CA LEU A 215 -3.65 7.67 7.76
C LEU A 215 -3.06 6.59 8.69
N GLY A 216 -1.77 6.68 9.03
CA GLY A 216 -1.13 5.75 9.97
C GLY A 216 -1.68 5.87 11.39
N GLY A 217 -1.90 7.11 11.85
CA GLY A 217 -2.55 7.40 13.12
C GLY A 217 -4.00 6.88 13.16
N PHE A 218 -4.76 7.04 12.07
CA PHE A 218 -6.11 6.51 11.95
C PHE A 218 -6.14 4.98 12.06
N ALA A 219 -5.21 4.28 11.39
CA ALA A 219 -5.08 2.83 11.54
C ALA A 219 -4.77 2.41 13.00
N GLY A 220 -3.92 3.17 13.69
CA GLY A 220 -3.62 2.97 15.11
C GLY A 220 -4.84 3.21 16.03
N VAL A 221 -5.65 4.24 15.75
CA VAL A 221 -6.88 4.51 16.47
C VAL A 221 -7.91 3.39 16.30
N ILE A 222 -8.06 2.87 15.08
CA ILE A 222 -8.91 1.68 14.84
C ILE A 222 -8.44 0.51 15.71
N GLY A 223 -7.13 0.30 15.81
CA GLY A 223 -6.56 -0.74 16.67
C GLY A 223 -6.95 -0.56 18.15
N ILE A 224 -6.93 0.67 18.67
CA ILE A 224 -7.35 0.95 20.07
C ILE A 224 -8.84 0.68 20.24
N ILE A 225 -9.70 1.09 19.30
CA ILE A 225 -11.14 0.81 19.35
C ILE A 225 -11.39 -0.70 19.42
N LYS A 226 -10.70 -1.50 18.60
CA LYS A 226 -10.80 -2.96 18.60
C LYS A 226 -10.41 -3.57 19.94
N ILE A 227 -9.36 -3.05 20.57
CA ILE A 227 -8.94 -3.49 21.90
C ILE A 227 -10.04 -3.19 22.94
N GLY A 228 -10.61 -1.98 22.91
CA GLY A 228 -11.72 -1.59 23.79
C GLY A 228 -12.95 -2.49 23.61
N GLU A 229 -13.27 -2.86 22.37
CA GLU A 229 -14.38 -3.76 22.09
C GLU A 229 -14.10 -5.22 22.51
N ALA A 230 -12.85 -5.68 22.41
CA ALA A 230 -12.47 -7.02 22.88
C ALA A 230 -12.60 -7.17 24.39
N TRP A 231 -12.39 -6.11 25.17
CA TRP A 231 -12.51 -6.11 26.63
C TRP A 231 -13.92 -5.78 27.14
N GLY A 232 -14.72 -5.04 26.36
CA GLY A 232 -15.98 -4.44 26.84
C GLY A 232 -17.23 -5.27 26.63
N THR A 233 -17.26 -6.17 25.68
CA THR A 233 -18.44 -6.98 25.36
C THR A 233 -18.01 -8.28 24.68
N ILE A 234 -18.75 -9.34 24.94
CA ILE A 234 -18.85 -10.51 24.05
C ILE A 234 -19.50 -10.00 22.73
N GLY A 235 -18.81 -9.05 22.12
CA GLY A 235 -19.25 -8.32 20.94
C GLY A 235 -19.16 -9.22 19.72
N THR A 236 -20.15 -9.08 18.88
CA THR A 236 -20.33 -9.82 17.65
C THR A 236 -19.06 -9.84 16.81
N ASN A 237 -18.60 -11.02 16.44
CA ASN A 237 -17.43 -11.22 15.57
C ASN A 237 -17.50 -10.40 14.26
N ILE A 238 -18.72 -10.01 13.83
CA ILE A 238 -18.99 -9.20 12.63
C ILE A 238 -18.44 -7.78 12.76
N ARG A 239 -18.65 -7.11 13.91
CA ARG A 239 -18.17 -5.74 14.11
C ARG A 239 -16.64 -5.69 14.14
N ASN A 240 -16.00 -6.68 14.76
CA ASN A 240 -14.53 -6.82 14.70
C ASN A 240 -14.02 -7.07 13.28
N SER A 241 -14.77 -7.85 12.46
CA SER A 241 -14.45 -8.05 11.04
C SER A 241 -14.51 -6.74 10.25
N THR A 242 -15.52 -5.90 10.49
CA THR A 242 -15.65 -4.58 9.88
C THR A 242 -14.44 -3.68 10.18
N TRP A 243 -14.01 -3.63 11.44
CA TRP A 243 -12.82 -2.87 11.84
C TRP A 243 -11.53 -3.44 11.21
N ASN A 244 -11.41 -4.76 11.15
CA ASN A 244 -10.30 -5.42 10.45
C ASN A 244 -10.24 -5.05 8.97
N MET A 245 -11.38 -5.09 8.28
CA MET A 245 -11.51 -4.70 6.87
C MET A 245 -11.06 -3.25 6.65
N ALA A 246 -11.59 -2.32 7.46
CA ALA A 246 -11.25 -0.91 7.39
C ALA A 246 -9.75 -0.66 7.66
N GLN A 247 -9.18 -1.30 8.67
CA GLN A 247 -7.77 -1.19 9.01
C GLN A 247 -6.87 -1.71 7.89
N GLN A 248 -7.19 -2.86 7.30
CA GLN A 248 -6.44 -3.45 6.20
C GLN A 248 -6.47 -2.56 4.94
N ALA A 249 -7.66 -2.08 4.55
CA ALA A 249 -7.82 -1.17 3.43
C ALA A 249 -7.04 0.13 3.63
N THR A 250 -7.16 0.73 4.82
CA THR A 250 -6.43 1.97 5.17
C THR A 250 -4.91 1.76 5.10
N SER A 251 -4.40 0.63 5.57
CA SER A 251 -2.96 0.30 5.52
C SER A 251 -2.46 0.18 4.07
N ILE A 252 -3.25 -0.42 3.17
CA ILE A 252 -2.91 -0.50 1.73
C ILE A 252 -2.91 0.90 1.10
N VAL A 253 -3.92 1.73 1.38
CA VAL A 253 -3.96 3.11 0.89
C VAL A 253 -2.76 3.89 1.40
N CYS A 254 -2.46 3.80 2.70
CA CYS A 254 -1.33 4.48 3.34
C CYS A 254 0.01 4.14 2.66
N CYS A 255 0.28 2.87 2.38
CA CYS A 255 1.54 2.49 1.75
C CYS A 255 1.65 2.95 0.29
N CYS A 256 0.54 3.22 -0.41
CA CYS A 256 0.52 3.63 -1.82
C CYS A 256 0.65 5.15 -2.03
N VAL A 257 0.14 5.97 -1.12
CA VAL A 257 0.07 7.45 -1.22
C VAL A 257 1.42 8.12 -1.57
N PRO A 258 2.57 7.76 -0.97
CA PRO A 258 3.82 8.46 -1.23
C PRO A 258 4.27 8.46 -2.69
N ILE A 259 3.94 7.41 -3.42
CA ILE A 259 4.36 7.26 -4.83
C ILE A 259 3.58 8.17 -5.76
N TYR A 260 2.28 8.39 -5.51
CA TYR A 260 1.48 9.29 -6.35
C TYR A 260 2.02 10.72 -6.35
N ASN A 261 2.50 11.17 -5.21
CA ASN A 261 3.06 12.51 -5.09
C ASN A 261 4.36 12.68 -5.86
N SER A 262 5.21 11.66 -5.91
CA SER A 262 6.42 11.69 -6.73
C SER A 262 6.08 11.70 -8.23
N LEU A 263 5.04 10.98 -8.64
CA LEU A 263 4.54 10.97 -10.00
C LEU A 263 3.95 12.32 -10.41
N LEU A 264 3.10 12.91 -9.56
CA LEU A 264 2.49 14.22 -9.81
C LEU A 264 3.56 15.32 -9.94
N SER A 265 4.62 15.27 -9.13
CA SER A 265 5.74 16.21 -9.26
C SER A 265 6.53 16.01 -10.54
N ALA A 266 6.75 14.77 -10.96
CA ALA A 266 7.43 14.44 -12.22
C ALA A 266 6.60 14.88 -13.46
N ILE A 267 5.28 14.68 -13.42
CA ILE A 267 4.36 15.13 -14.49
C ILE A 267 4.35 16.66 -14.57
N LYS A 268 4.25 17.35 -13.41
CA LYS A 268 4.31 18.81 -13.36
C LYS A 268 5.65 19.33 -13.88
N GLY A 269 6.75 18.71 -13.51
CA GLY A 269 8.08 19.07 -14.02
C GLY A 269 8.20 18.90 -15.54
N LYS A 270 7.74 17.78 -16.09
CA LYS A 270 7.72 17.57 -17.55
C LYS A 270 6.82 18.59 -18.27
N ARG A 271 5.65 18.89 -17.72
CA ARG A 271 4.74 19.90 -18.28
C ARG A 271 5.34 21.31 -18.26
N GLN A 272 6.01 21.68 -17.18
CA GLN A 272 6.70 22.96 -17.08
C GLN A 272 7.89 23.04 -18.05
N ALA A 273 8.68 21.98 -18.19
CA ALA A 273 9.76 21.91 -19.16
C ALA A 273 9.25 22.02 -20.60
N ALA A 274 8.15 21.34 -20.93
CA ALA A 274 7.51 21.43 -22.25
C ALA A 274 6.98 22.86 -22.54
N LEU A 275 6.35 23.50 -21.54
CA LEU A 275 5.89 24.89 -21.68
C LEU A 275 7.06 25.88 -21.81
N ALA A 276 8.15 25.65 -21.08
CA ALA A 276 9.36 26.48 -21.19
C ALA A 276 10.04 26.32 -22.55
N ALA A 277 10.09 25.09 -23.08
CA ALA A 277 10.60 24.81 -24.42
C ALA A 277 9.73 25.51 -25.49
N ARG A 278 8.41 25.44 -25.36
CA ARG A 278 7.47 26.13 -26.28
C ARG A 278 7.65 27.64 -26.28
N ARG A 279 7.78 28.26 -25.08
CA ARG A 279 8.07 29.69 -24.94
C ARG A 279 9.41 30.08 -25.56
N ARG A 280 10.43 29.22 -25.44
CA ARG A 280 11.75 29.44 -26.05
C ARG A 280 11.69 29.42 -27.58
N VAL A 281 10.88 28.54 -28.16
CA VAL A 281 10.63 28.49 -29.60
C VAL A 281 9.86 29.73 -30.06
N GLU A 282 8.84 30.15 -29.32
CA GLU A 282 8.04 31.35 -29.61
C GLU A 282 8.86 32.67 -29.47
N SER A 283 9.87 32.69 -28.59
CA SER A 283 10.75 33.89 -28.38
C SER A 283 11.96 33.88 -29.33
N TRP A 284 12.19 32.81 -30.10
CA TRP A 284 13.27 32.74 -31.06
C TRP A 284 12.81 33.42 -32.37
N SER A 285 13.03 34.71 -32.50
CA SER A 285 12.96 35.44 -33.79
C SER A 285 14.30 35.23 -34.49
N PRO A 286 14.34 34.66 -35.71
CA PRO A 286 15.59 34.54 -36.45
C PRO A 286 16.14 35.95 -36.71
N PRO A 287 17.47 36.17 -36.62
CA PRO A 287 18.06 37.44 -36.93
C PRO A 287 17.75 37.76 -38.39
N ILE A 288 17.12 38.94 -38.64
CA ILE A 288 16.87 39.44 -39.98
C ILE A 288 18.23 39.88 -40.53
N THR A 289 18.96 38.93 -41.13
CA THR A 289 20.10 39.28 -41.96
C THR A 289 19.56 39.62 -43.36
N GLY A 290 19.65 40.90 -43.65
CA GLY A 290 19.22 41.41 -44.94
C GLY A 290 19.98 40.78 -46.10
N ASN A 291 19.28 40.74 -47.25
CA ASN A 291 19.71 40.35 -48.61
C ASN A 291 20.03 38.86 -48.88
N GLY A 292 19.06 38.19 -49.39
CA GLY A 292 19.15 36.92 -50.08
C GLY A 292 17.77 36.36 -50.37
N THR A 293 17.31 36.51 -51.60
CA THR A 293 16.10 35.87 -52.16
C THR A 293 16.18 34.37 -51.96
N ARG A 294 15.53 33.83 -50.94
CA ARG A 294 15.37 32.40 -50.73
C ARG A 294 13.94 31.99 -51.07
N THR A 295 13.79 31.14 -52.03
CA THR A 295 12.48 30.66 -52.52
C THR A 295 11.75 29.90 -51.40
N GLU A 296 10.44 30.13 -51.26
CA GLU A 296 9.52 29.57 -50.25
C GLU A 296 9.43 28.06 -50.16
N SER A 297 10.10 27.30 -51.06
CA SER A 297 10.03 25.83 -51.15
C SER A 297 10.95 25.08 -50.17
N GLU A 298 11.95 25.73 -49.54
CA GLU A 298 12.87 25.06 -48.61
C GLU A 298 12.50 25.13 -47.13
N VAL A 299 11.51 26.00 -46.76
CA VAL A 299 11.13 26.17 -45.34
C VAL A 299 10.09 25.14 -44.88
N MET A 300 9.46 24.40 -45.78
CA MET A 300 8.39 23.45 -45.44
C MET A 300 8.89 22.01 -45.18
N GLY A 301 10.19 21.72 -45.34
CA GLY A 301 10.76 20.38 -45.18
C GLY A 301 11.19 19.97 -43.76
N GLU A 302 11.38 20.93 -42.84
CA GLU A 302 12.02 20.63 -41.55
C GLU A 302 11.09 20.61 -40.33
N SER A 303 9.78 20.84 -40.49
CA SER A 303 8.86 21.01 -39.33
C SER A 303 8.13 19.74 -38.85
N TRP A 304 8.39 18.56 -39.42
CA TRP A 304 7.63 17.33 -39.06
C TRP A 304 8.49 16.16 -38.59
N LEU A 305 9.54 16.40 -37.82
CA LEU A 305 10.19 15.32 -37.04
C LEU A 305 9.47 15.13 -35.72
N PRO A 306 9.00 13.92 -35.37
CA PRO A 306 8.41 13.63 -34.07
C PRO A 306 9.41 13.95 -32.97
N LEU A 307 8.95 14.63 -31.91
CA LEU A 307 9.72 15.07 -30.73
C LEU A 307 10.54 13.94 -30.04
N ASP A 308 10.30 12.68 -30.39
CA ASP A 308 10.97 11.51 -29.83
C ASP A 308 12.38 11.27 -30.43
N GLU A 309 12.60 11.57 -31.71
CA GLU A 309 13.91 11.38 -32.32
C GLU A 309 14.95 12.46 -31.98
N ALA A 310 14.50 13.68 -31.71
CA ALA A 310 15.40 14.76 -31.27
C ALA A 310 15.92 14.51 -29.85
N SER A 311 15.12 13.89 -29.00
CA SER A 311 15.51 13.50 -27.64
C SER A 311 16.50 12.32 -27.65
N GLN A 312 16.37 11.38 -28.57
CA GLN A 312 17.28 10.24 -28.70
C GLN A 312 18.64 10.65 -29.28
N ARG A 313 18.69 11.59 -30.22
CA ARG A 313 19.97 12.11 -30.74
C ARG A 313 20.76 12.92 -29.70
N GLY A 314 20.10 13.65 -28.83
CA GLY A 314 20.74 14.34 -27.70
C GLY A 314 21.40 13.39 -26.72
N LEU A 315 20.72 12.26 -26.42
CA LEU A 315 21.26 11.22 -25.53
C LEU A 315 22.42 10.43 -26.16
N MET A 316 22.40 10.18 -27.47
CA MET A 316 23.52 9.52 -28.18
C MET A 316 24.77 10.42 -28.30
N TRP A 317 24.57 11.73 -28.40
CA TRP A 317 25.71 12.68 -28.47
C TRP A 317 26.44 12.78 -27.12
N ASP A 318 25.70 12.78 -26.03
CA ASP A 318 26.25 12.83 -24.65
C ASP A 318 26.95 11.51 -24.26
N ALA A 319 26.46 10.37 -24.75
CA ALA A 319 27.10 9.07 -24.54
C ALA A 319 28.42 8.94 -25.32
N ASN A 320 28.48 9.48 -26.56
CA ASN A 320 29.67 9.41 -27.39
C ASN A 320 30.78 10.40 -26.92
N THR A 321 30.39 11.52 -26.35
CA THR A 321 31.36 12.50 -25.80
C THR A 321 31.98 11.97 -24.50
N ARG A 322 31.25 11.21 -23.69
CA ARG A 322 31.80 10.54 -22.50
C ARG A 322 32.68 9.34 -22.82
N ALA A 323 32.40 8.62 -23.89
CA ALA A 323 33.23 7.49 -24.36
C ALA A 323 34.55 7.94 -25.00
N GLY A 324 34.60 9.16 -25.56
CA GLY A 324 35.81 9.74 -26.18
C GLY A 324 36.83 10.31 -25.18
N MET A 325 36.42 10.68 -23.96
CA MET A 325 37.30 11.22 -22.92
C MET A 325 38.00 10.14 -22.07
N GLY A 326 37.67 8.86 -22.24
CA GLY A 326 38.26 7.75 -21.48
C GLY A 326 39.46 7.03 -22.12
N LYS A 327 39.92 7.44 -23.30
CA LYS A 327 41.01 6.75 -24.04
C LYS A 327 42.24 7.58 -24.34
N GLY A 328 42.56 8.59 -23.55
CA GLY A 328 43.71 9.42 -23.75
C GLY A 328 44.49 9.67 -22.45
N GLY A 329 45.17 8.66 -21.91
CA GLY A 329 45.94 8.88 -20.70
C GLY A 329 46.68 7.68 -20.14
N ASP A 330 47.37 6.90 -20.99
CA ASP A 330 48.47 6.03 -20.49
C ASP A 330 49.45 5.74 -21.61
N SER A 331 50.37 6.66 -21.81
CA SER A 331 51.65 6.39 -22.47
C SER A 331 52.59 7.57 -22.19
N GLN A 332 53.46 7.41 -21.24
CA GLN A 332 54.82 7.94 -20.99
C GLN A 332 55.04 8.25 -19.52
N ARG A 333 55.73 7.32 -18.88
CA ARG A 333 56.96 7.54 -18.06
C ARG A 333 57.42 6.19 -17.51
N GLY A 334 58.54 5.82 -17.92
CA GLY A 334 59.76 5.25 -17.62
C GLY A 334 60.05 4.49 -16.37
#